data_589ea395626eb9b75d9ed8605e4ac7c2
#
_entry.id   589ea395626eb9b75d9ed8605e4ac7c2
#
_cell.length_a   1.000
_cell.length_b   1.000
_cell.length_c   1.000
_cell.angle_alpha   90.00
_cell.angle_beta   90.00
_cell.angle_gamma   90.00
#
_symmetry.space_group_name_H-M   'P 1'
#
loop_
_entity.id
_entity.type
_entity.pdbx_description
1 polymer ?
#
loop_
_entity_poly.entity_id
_entity_poly.type
_entity_poly.pdbx_seq_one_letter_code
_entity_poly.pdbx_strand_id
1 'polypeptide(L)'
;LTPRTEEKEGHHVRIKIINPNTTWSMTEKIGACARAVAHAGTEIVAVSPAMGPVSIESHYDEALAVPGLLQEIAAGERDGIDGYVIACFGDPGLKAARELARGPVVGIAEAAMHLASMVASRFSVVTTLGRTMGQAWHLAEIYGMERFCANVRACELPVLELEEPGSNARERIVDECRRALDEDGSDCIVLGCAGMTDLCEHIAGLLGVPVIDGVAAGTKLIESLVTLKLKTSKHGELARPLPKTMMGALEGFTLRG
;
A
#
# COMPACT_ATOMS: atom_id res chain seq x y z
N LEU A 1 -17.43 -4.42 -48.56
CA LEU A 1 -16.66 -5.03 -47.49
C LEU A 1 -16.51 -4.00 -46.37
N THR A 2 -17.46 -4.01 -45.42
CA THR A 2 -17.42 -3.18 -44.21
C THR A 2 -16.45 -3.84 -43.24
N PRO A 3 -15.46 -3.10 -42.69
CA PRO A 3 -14.61 -3.67 -41.64
C PRO A 3 -15.47 -3.91 -40.39
N ARG A 4 -15.53 -5.15 -39.93
CA ARG A 4 -16.02 -5.47 -38.60
C ARG A 4 -15.03 -4.81 -37.62
N THR A 5 -15.48 -3.78 -36.92
CA THR A 5 -14.88 -3.33 -35.68
C THR A 5 -15.10 -4.47 -34.68
N GLU A 6 -14.08 -5.30 -34.47
CA GLU A 6 -14.00 -6.12 -33.27
C GLU A 6 -13.93 -5.14 -32.08
N GLU A 7 -15.05 -4.92 -31.42
CA GLU A 7 -15.03 -4.37 -30.07
C GLU A 7 -14.16 -5.34 -29.25
N LYS A 8 -12.94 -4.89 -28.91
CA LYS A 8 -12.14 -5.57 -27.89
C LYS A 8 -12.97 -5.50 -26.63
N GLU A 9 -13.60 -6.62 -26.24
CA GLU A 9 -14.11 -6.77 -24.88
C GLU A 9 -13.00 -6.34 -23.94
N GLY A 10 -13.17 -5.17 -23.32
CA GLY A 10 -12.18 -4.59 -22.41
C GLY A 10 -11.98 -5.58 -21.26
N HIS A 11 -10.78 -6.12 -21.14
CA HIS A 11 -10.43 -6.95 -19.99
C HIS A 11 -10.76 -6.18 -18.71
N HIS A 12 -11.74 -6.67 -17.95
CA HIS A 12 -12.16 -6.08 -16.68
C HIS A 12 -11.07 -6.37 -15.65
N VAL A 13 -10.29 -5.36 -15.28
CA VAL A 13 -9.19 -5.50 -14.31
C VAL A 13 -9.76 -5.58 -12.89
N ARG A 14 -9.35 -6.58 -12.13
CA ARG A 14 -9.76 -6.78 -10.73
C ARG A 14 -8.55 -6.62 -9.80
N ILE A 15 -8.58 -5.61 -8.95
CA ILE A 15 -7.51 -5.31 -8.01
C ILE A 15 -7.99 -5.53 -6.58
N LYS A 16 -7.25 -6.33 -5.81
CA LYS A 16 -7.51 -6.52 -4.39
C LYS A 16 -6.61 -5.60 -3.56
N ILE A 17 -7.23 -4.72 -2.79
CA ILE A 17 -6.56 -3.83 -1.84
C ILE A 17 -6.69 -4.45 -0.46
N ILE A 18 -5.58 -4.84 0.14
CA ILE A 18 -5.58 -5.53 1.43
C ILE A 18 -5.07 -4.57 2.51
N ASN A 19 -5.96 -4.13 3.39
CA ASN A 19 -5.57 -3.53 4.65
C ASN A 19 -5.16 -4.66 5.60
N PRO A 20 -3.89 -4.83 5.97
CA PRO A 20 -3.45 -6.02 6.71
C PRO A 20 -3.81 -5.99 8.20
N ASN A 21 -4.46 -4.92 8.69
CA ASN A 21 -5.07 -4.89 10.02
C ASN A 21 -6.56 -5.28 9.95
N THR A 22 -7.22 -5.41 11.11
CA THR A 22 -8.63 -5.86 11.21
C THR A 22 -9.64 -4.72 11.40
N THR A 23 -9.23 -3.45 11.28
CA THR A 23 -10.11 -2.29 11.43
C THR A 23 -10.85 -2.00 10.12
N TRP A 24 -12.13 -2.38 10.08
CA TRP A 24 -12.96 -2.31 8.88
C TRP A 24 -13.24 -0.88 8.40
N SER A 25 -13.44 0.09 9.31
CA SER A 25 -13.64 1.51 8.94
C SER A 25 -12.47 2.04 8.11
N MET A 26 -11.25 1.68 8.49
CA MET A 26 -10.05 2.03 7.73
C MET A 26 -10.04 1.35 6.35
N THR A 27 -10.48 0.10 6.26
CA THR A 27 -10.58 -0.62 4.98
C THR A 27 -11.59 0.03 4.04
N GLU A 28 -12.73 0.51 4.55
CA GLU A 28 -13.73 1.25 3.76
C GLU A 28 -13.13 2.55 3.20
N LYS A 29 -12.43 3.31 4.03
CA LYS A 29 -11.72 4.55 3.62
C LYS A 29 -10.68 4.27 2.53
N ILE A 30 -9.82 3.28 2.74
CA ILE A 30 -8.82 2.83 1.77
C ILE A 30 -9.48 2.42 0.45
N GLY A 31 -10.55 1.63 0.52
CA GLY A 31 -11.31 1.21 -0.67
C GLY A 31 -11.95 2.38 -1.41
N ALA A 32 -12.47 3.37 -0.69
CA ALA A 32 -13.03 4.59 -1.28
C ALA A 32 -11.95 5.39 -2.04
N CYS A 33 -10.78 5.58 -1.44
CA CYS A 33 -9.64 6.24 -2.07
C CYS A 33 -9.19 5.51 -3.35
N ALA A 34 -9.03 4.19 -3.28
CA ALA A 34 -8.64 3.39 -4.44
C ALA A 34 -9.67 3.49 -5.57
N ARG A 35 -10.98 3.41 -5.28
CA ARG A 35 -12.05 3.56 -6.26
C ARG A 35 -12.10 4.96 -6.88
N ALA A 36 -11.79 6.01 -6.12
CA ALA A 36 -11.79 7.38 -6.62
C ALA A 36 -10.77 7.61 -7.74
N VAL A 37 -9.65 6.89 -7.71
CA VAL A 37 -8.59 7.02 -8.72
C VAL A 37 -8.60 5.89 -9.76
N ALA A 38 -9.32 4.82 -9.52
CA ALA A 38 -9.38 3.67 -10.43
C ALA A 38 -9.99 4.04 -11.79
N HIS A 39 -9.52 3.39 -12.85
CA HIS A 39 -10.11 3.52 -14.18
C HIS A 39 -11.53 2.91 -14.19
N ALA A 40 -12.42 3.42 -15.02
CA ALA A 40 -13.83 2.99 -15.10
C ALA A 40 -14.03 1.47 -15.35
N GLY A 41 -13.03 0.79 -15.96
CA GLY A 41 -13.03 -0.66 -16.17
C GLY A 41 -12.33 -1.47 -15.08
N THR A 42 -11.96 -0.87 -13.94
CA THR A 42 -11.28 -1.52 -12.84
C THR A 42 -12.22 -1.76 -11.66
N GLU A 43 -12.35 -3.01 -11.25
CA GLU A 43 -13.03 -3.40 -10.01
C GLU A 43 -12.05 -3.37 -8.83
N ILE A 44 -12.40 -2.62 -7.79
CA ILE A 44 -11.63 -2.56 -6.53
C ILE A 44 -12.30 -3.40 -5.47
N VAL A 45 -11.61 -4.44 -5.01
CA VAL A 45 -12.00 -5.32 -3.91
C VAL A 45 -11.17 -4.97 -2.68
N ALA A 46 -11.68 -4.12 -1.79
CA ALA A 46 -11.01 -3.75 -0.55
C ALA A 46 -11.38 -4.71 0.58
N VAL A 47 -10.39 -5.25 1.29
CA VAL A 47 -10.58 -6.25 2.34
C VAL A 47 -9.66 -6.02 3.55
N SER A 48 -10.11 -6.48 4.70
CA SER A 48 -9.27 -6.80 5.87
C SER A 48 -9.28 -8.30 6.10
N PRO A 49 -8.18 -8.91 6.58
CA PRO A 49 -8.18 -10.31 6.99
C PRO A 49 -9.05 -10.51 8.23
N ALA A 50 -9.54 -11.75 8.42
CA ALA A 50 -10.30 -12.12 9.60
C ALA A 50 -9.43 -12.26 10.87
N MET A 51 -8.10 -12.23 10.73
CA MET A 51 -7.13 -12.40 11.82
C MET A 51 -5.97 -11.42 11.68
N GLY A 52 -5.50 -10.92 12.80
CA GLY A 52 -4.39 -9.97 12.87
C GLY A 52 -4.61 -8.87 13.90
N PRO A 53 -3.71 -7.89 14.00
CA PRO A 53 -3.86 -6.76 14.90
C PRO A 53 -4.93 -5.78 14.40
N VAL A 54 -5.51 -5.00 15.31
CA VAL A 54 -6.46 -3.91 14.98
C VAL A 54 -5.75 -2.72 14.32
N SER A 55 -4.47 -2.51 14.63
CA SER A 55 -3.58 -1.52 14.01
C SER A 55 -2.17 -2.08 13.93
N ILE A 56 -1.33 -1.53 13.04
CA ILE A 56 0.06 -1.95 12.87
C ILE A 56 0.95 -0.76 13.21
N GLU A 57 1.64 -0.84 14.33
CA GLU A 57 2.44 0.25 14.90
C GLU A 57 3.83 -0.22 15.35
N SER A 58 4.14 -1.50 15.13
CA SER A 58 5.40 -2.12 15.53
C SER A 58 5.78 -3.31 14.64
N HIS A 59 7.05 -3.71 14.70
CA HIS A 59 7.51 -4.95 14.05
C HIS A 59 6.77 -6.20 14.53
N TYR A 60 6.33 -6.21 15.80
CA TYR A 60 5.53 -7.31 16.34
C TYR A 60 4.16 -7.38 15.66
N ASP A 61 3.48 -6.23 15.52
CA ASP A 61 2.18 -6.17 14.85
C ASP A 61 2.31 -6.57 13.38
N GLU A 62 3.37 -6.12 12.69
CA GLU A 62 3.63 -6.51 11.30
C GLU A 62 3.80 -8.01 11.16
N ALA A 63 4.61 -8.63 12.02
CA ALA A 63 4.84 -10.07 11.97
C ALA A 63 3.53 -10.85 12.10
N LEU A 64 2.61 -10.40 12.98
CA LEU A 64 1.32 -11.03 13.20
C LEU A 64 0.25 -10.66 12.15
N ALA A 65 0.43 -9.58 11.41
CA ALA A 65 -0.45 -9.21 10.30
C ALA A 65 -0.20 -10.06 9.04
N VAL A 66 1.04 -10.51 8.82
CA VAL A 66 1.45 -11.24 7.60
C VAL A 66 0.62 -12.50 7.35
N PRO A 67 0.33 -13.38 8.33
CA PRO A 67 -0.49 -14.56 8.08
C PRO A 67 -1.87 -14.23 7.50
N GLY A 68 -2.58 -13.26 8.08
CA GLY A 68 -3.87 -12.81 7.57
C GLY A 68 -3.79 -12.24 6.14
N LEU A 69 -2.79 -11.41 5.88
CA LEU A 69 -2.50 -10.88 4.54
C LEU A 69 -2.31 -12.02 3.51
N LEU A 70 -1.51 -13.03 3.84
CA LEU A 70 -1.23 -14.15 2.92
C LEU A 70 -2.47 -15.02 2.66
N GLN A 71 -3.40 -15.14 3.62
CA GLN A 71 -4.69 -15.77 3.40
C GLN A 71 -5.53 -15.00 2.37
N GLU A 72 -5.52 -13.66 2.45
CA GLU A 72 -6.23 -12.81 1.49
C GLU A 72 -5.62 -12.86 0.09
N ILE A 73 -4.28 -12.98 -0.04
CA ILE A 73 -3.62 -13.25 -1.33
C ILE A 73 -4.08 -14.61 -1.88
N ALA A 74 -4.01 -15.66 -1.06
CA ALA A 74 -4.40 -17.01 -1.49
C ALA A 74 -5.88 -17.10 -1.88
N ALA A 75 -6.77 -16.37 -1.21
CA ALA A 75 -8.17 -16.24 -1.60
C ALA A 75 -8.31 -15.52 -2.95
N GLY A 76 -7.65 -14.38 -3.11
CA GLY A 76 -7.68 -13.62 -4.38
C GLY A 76 -7.19 -14.41 -5.58
N GLU A 77 -6.19 -15.29 -5.40
CA GLU A 77 -5.71 -16.18 -6.46
C GLU A 77 -6.79 -17.19 -6.92
N ARG A 78 -7.67 -17.63 -6.02
CA ARG A 78 -8.83 -18.48 -6.36
C ARG A 78 -9.94 -17.69 -7.03
N ASP A 79 -10.11 -16.44 -6.64
CA ASP A 79 -11.17 -15.54 -7.10
C ASP A 79 -10.83 -14.84 -8.43
N GLY A 80 -9.64 -15.07 -8.98
CA GLY A 80 -9.20 -14.50 -10.25
C GLY A 80 -8.85 -13.00 -10.17
N ILE A 81 -8.24 -12.57 -9.08
CA ILE A 81 -7.69 -11.22 -8.93
C ILE A 81 -6.46 -11.05 -9.84
N ASP A 82 -6.39 -9.93 -10.54
CA ASP A 82 -5.31 -9.62 -11.49
C ASP A 82 -4.08 -9.00 -10.82
N GLY A 83 -4.27 -8.27 -9.71
CA GLY A 83 -3.17 -7.65 -8.98
C GLY A 83 -3.56 -7.22 -7.56
N TYR A 84 -2.57 -6.93 -6.73
CA TYR A 84 -2.75 -6.70 -5.30
C TYR A 84 -2.02 -5.46 -4.81
N VAL A 85 -2.64 -4.72 -3.89
CA VAL A 85 -2.01 -3.63 -3.14
C VAL A 85 -2.02 -3.99 -1.65
N ILE A 86 -0.87 -3.90 -0.99
CA ILE A 86 -0.76 -4.03 0.46
C ILE A 86 -0.87 -2.63 1.07
N ALA A 87 -1.99 -2.35 1.72
CA ALA A 87 -2.33 -1.01 2.20
C ALA A 87 -1.85 -0.77 3.65
N CYS A 88 -0.55 -0.90 3.86
CA CYS A 88 0.15 -0.52 5.09
C CYS A 88 1.54 0.00 4.73
N PHE A 89 1.95 1.13 5.31
CA PHE A 89 3.24 1.77 4.94
C PHE A 89 4.48 1.04 5.48
N GLY A 90 4.30 -0.13 6.10
CA GLY A 90 5.37 -1.07 6.40
C GLY A 90 5.61 -2.09 5.28
N ASP A 91 4.74 -2.15 4.28
CA ASP A 91 4.72 -3.16 3.22
C ASP A 91 4.91 -4.61 3.75
N PRO A 92 4.18 -4.99 4.85
CA PRO A 92 4.40 -6.24 5.53
C PRO A 92 4.21 -7.43 4.60
N GLY A 93 5.16 -8.36 4.60
CA GLY A 93 5.06 -9.61 3.84
C GLY A 93 5.07 -9.45 2.31
N LEU A 94 5.47 -8.29 1.76
CA LEU A 94 5.45 -8.01 0.31
C LEU A 94 6.15 -9.08 -0.52
N LYS A 95 7.34 -9.54 -0.11
CA LYS A 95 8.06 -10.61 -0.83
C LYS A 95 7.31 -11.94 -0.78
N ALA A 96 6.77 -12.33 0.37
CA ALA A 96 5.98 -13.56 0.50
C ALA A 96 4.67 -13.50 -0.30
N ALA A 97 4.00 -12.34 -0.33
CA ALA A 97 2.85 -12.10 -1.19
C ALA A 97 3.21 -12.24 -2.68
N ARG A 98 4.36 -11.71 -3.10
CA ARG A 98 4.90 -11.86 -4.46
C ARG A 98 5.21 -13.30 -4.84
N GLU A 99 5.66 -14.13 -3.90
CA GLU A 99 5.86 -15.57 -4.15
C GLU A 99 4.54 -16.30 -4.41
N LEU A 100 3.46 -15.94 -3.68
CA LEU A 100 2.15 -16.60 -3.82
C LEU A 100 1.35 -16.10 -5.03
N ALA A 101 1.28 -14.79 -5.23
CA ALA A 101 0.47 -14.16 -6.27
C ALA A 101 1.01 -14.43 -7.68
N ARG A 102 0.14 -14.69 -8.64
CA ARG A 102 0.48 -14.73 -10.08
C ARG A 102 0.63 -13.35 -10.67
N GLY A 103 -0.28 -12.45 -10.29
CA GLY A 103 -0.27 -11.06 -10.69
C GLY A 103 0.78 -10.22 -9.97
N PRO A 104 0.92 -8.93 -10.32
CA PRO A 104 1.78 -8.02 -9.59
C PRO A 104 1.25 -7.74 -8.18
N VAL A 105 2.18 -7.54 -7.24
CA VAL A 105 1.89 -7.10 -5.87
C VAL A 105 2.74 -5.88 -5.58
N VAL A 106 2.12 -4.81 -5.11
CA VAL A 106 2.77 -3.54 -4.76
C VAL A 106 2.40 -3.17 -3.33
N GLY A 107 3.40 -2.75 -2.55
CA GLY A 107 3.17 -2.12 -1.26
C GLY A 107 2.96 -0.62 -1.40
N ILE A 108 2.20 -0.01 -0.50
CA ILE A 108 1.92 1.43 -0.61
C ILE A 108 3.13 2.32 -0.32
N ALA A 109 4.09 1.86 0.49
CA ALA A 109 5.34 2.59 0.71
C ALA A 109 6.21 2.54 -0.55
N GLU A 110 6.39 1.37 -1.16
CA GLU A 110 7.08 1.21 -2.44
C GLU A 110 6.47 2.13 -3.51
N ALA A 111 5.15 2.08 -3.67
CA ALA A 111 4.43 2.88 -4.66
C ALA A 111 4.61 4.38 -4.45
N ALA A 112 4.40 4.85 -3.23
CA ALA A 112 4.45 6.28 -2.91
C ALA A 112 5.84 6.86 -3.10
N MET A 113 6.89 6.19 -2.62
CA MET A 113 8.26 6.66 -2.74
C MET A 113 8.72 6.73 -4.20
N HIS A 114 8.35 5.73 -5.03
CA HIS A 114 8.68 5.75 -6.45
C HIS A 114 7.97 6.89 -7.19
N LEU A 115 6.67 7.11 -6.95
CA LEU A 115 5.97 8.23 -7.59
C LEU A 115 6.48 9.58 -7.11
N ALA A 116 6.82 9.73 -5.82
CA ALA A 116 7.39 10.95 -5.29
C ALA A 116 8.71 11.31 -6.02
N SER A 117 9.58 10.33 -6.27
CA SER A 117 10.85 10.53 -6.98
C SER A 117 10.69 10.95 -8.46
N MET A 118 9.50 10.78 -9.06
CA MET A 118 9.21 11.17 -10.44
C MET A 118 8.71 12.62 -10.55
N VAL A 119 8.20 13.20 -9.46
CA VAL A 119 7.55 14.52 -9.48
C VAL A 119 8.25 15.56 -8.61
N ALA A 120 9.26 15.16 -7.85
CA ALA A 120 9.99 16.02 -6.94
C ALA A 120 11.48 15.69 -6.90
N SER A 121 12.30 16.66 -6.48
CA SER A 121 13.72 16.44 -6.27
C SER A 121 13.99 15.63 -5.02
N ARG A 122 13.23 15.91 -3.94
CA ARG A 122 13.31 15.22 -2.66
C ARG A 122 11.94 15.20 -1.97
N PHE A 123 11.64 14.11 -1.29
CA PHE A 123 10.42 14.00 -0.48
C PHE A 123 10.74 13.78 1.00
N SER A 124 9.84 14.20 1.88
CA SER A 124 9.82 13.75 3.27
C SER A 124 8.63 12.82 3.51
N VAL A 125 8.85 11.75 4.28
CA VAL A 125 7.79 10.88 4.75
C VAL A 125 7.25 11.44 6.06
N VAL A 126 5.92 11.61 6.15
CA VAL A 126 5.24 11.98 7.40
C VAL A 126 4.40 10.78 7.87
N THR A 127 4.88 10.09 8.91
CA THR A 127 4.26 8.90 9.50
C THR A 127 3.55 9.19 10.81
N THR A 128 2.92 8.19 11.40
CA THR A 128 2.11 8.32 12.61
C THR A 128 2.95 8.40 13.88
N LEU A 129 3.79 7.41 14.15
CA LEU A 129 4.53 7.27 15.41
C LEU A 129 6.04 7.30 15.18
N GLY A 130 6.79 7.93 16.09
CA GLY A 130 8.25 8.01 16.05
C GLY A 130 8.91 6.63 16.00
N ARG A 131 8.33 5.62 16.64
CA ARG A 131 8.85 4.25 16.61
C ARG A 131 8.83 3.60 15.23
N THR A 132 8.03 4.09 14.27
CA THR A 132 7.95 3.58 12.89
C THR A 132 8.88 4.31 11.92
N MET A 133 9.54 5.39 12.35
CA MET A 133 10.44 6.17 11.49
C MET A 133 11.60 5.32 10.94
N GLY A 134 12.24 4.52 11.81
CA GLY A 134 13.33 3.64 11.39
C GLY A 134 12.93 2.64 10.33
N GLN A 135 11.70 2.16 10.38
CA GLN A 135 11.14 1.28 9.35
C GLN A 135 10.97 2.01 8.02
N ALA A 136 10.41 3.22 8.02
CA ALA A 136 10.25 4.00 6.80
C ALA A 136 11.61 4.33 6.15
N TRP A 137 12.65 4.61 6.94
CA TRP A 137 14.02 4.74 6.44
C TRP A 137 14.55 3.45 5.82
N HIS A 138 14.34 2.31 6.47
CA HIS A 138 14.73 1.00 5.91
C HIS A 138 14.01 0.72 4.59
N LEU A 139 12.72 1.05 4.47
CA LEU A 139 11.99 0.92 3.21
C LEU A 139 12.58 1.81 2.10
N ALA A 140 12.93 3.06 2.43
CA ALA A 140 13.58 3.95 1.47
C ALA A 140 14.92 3.35 0.96
N GLU A 141 15.70 2.74 1.86
CA GLU A 141 16.96 2.06 1.53
C GLU A 141 16.72 0.86 0.59
N ILE A 142 15.87 -0.09 0.97
CA ILE A 142 15.64 -1.32 0.20
C ILE A 142 14.96 -1.08 -1.15
N TYR A 143 14.22 0.03 -1.31
CA TYR A 143 13.62 0.43 -2.58
C TYR A 143 14.53 1.33 -3.43
N GLY A 144 15.73 1.65 -2.93
CA GLY A 144 16.68 2.54 -3.63
C GLY A 144 16.23 4.00 -3.67
N MET A 145 15.34 4.41 -2.76
CA MET A 145 14.79 5.77 -2.66
C MET A 145 15.49 6.63 -1.61
N GLU A 146 16.48 6.12 -0.91
CA GLU A 146 17.28 6.80 0.12
C GLU A 146 17.78 8.18 -0.32
N ARG A 147 18.31 8.29 -1.52
CA ARG A 147 18.83 9.55 -2.07
C ARG A 147 17.75 10.60 -2.32
N PHE A 148 16.49 10.19 -2.49
CA PHE A 148 15.35 11.08 -2.70
C PHE A 148 14.62 11.40 -1.40
N CYS A 149 14.75 10.56 -0.36
CA CYS A 149 14.16 10.77 0.95
C CYS A 149 14.98 11.83 1.72
N ALA A 150 14.40 13.00 1.93
CA ALA A 150 15.02 14.08 2.70
C ALA A 150 15.00 13.76 4.18
N ASN A 151 13.85 13.31 4.69
CA ASN A 151 13.65 12.97 6.09
C ASN A 151 12.42 12.07 6.27
N VAL A 152 12.32 11.47 7.45
CA VAL A 152 11.13 10.80 7.96
C VAL A 152 10.71 11.47 9.25
N ARG A 153 9.47 11.93 9.35
CA ARG A 153 8.89 12.62 10.50
C ARG A 153 7.69 11.86 11.04
N ALA A 154 7.38 12.08 12.30
CA ALA A 154 6.22 11.46 12.95
C ALA A 154 5.32 12.51 13.61
N CYS A 155 4.01 12.33 13.47
CA CYS A 155 3.01 13.19 14.10
C CYS A 155 2.73 12.82 15.56
N GLU A 156 3.31 11.71 16.07
CA GLU A 156 3.06 11.12 17.39
C GLU A 156 1.55 10.84 17.64
N LEU A 157 0.88 10.31 16.61
CA LEU A 157 -0.53 9.94 16.61
C LEU A 157 -0.67 8.42 16.55
N PRO A 158 -1.33 7.76 17.53
CA PRO A 158 -1.75 6.38 17.37
C PRO A 158 -2.62 6.19 16.12
N VAL A 159 -2.44 5.08 15.41
CA VAL A 159 -3.13 4.86 14.13
C VAL A 159 -4.65 4.94 14.26
N LEU A 160 -5.23 4.42 15.35
CA LEU A 160 -6.68 4.45 15.56
C LEU A 160 -7.23 5.85 15.85
N GLU A 161 -6.40 6.81 16.30
CA GLU A 161 -6.81 8.20 16.50
C GLU A 161 -7.17 8.90 15.17
N LEU A 162 -6.67 8.39 14.03
CA LEU A 162 -7.06 8.84 12.69
C LEU A 162 -8.53 8.53 12.35
N GLU A 163 -9.13 7.58 13.07
CA GLU A 163 -10.54 7.20 12.89
C GLU A 163 -11.48 7.89 13.89
N GLU A 164 -10.94 8.65 14.87
CA GLU A 164 -11.73 9.28 15.92
C GLU A 164 -12.34 10.61 15.44
N PRO A 165 -13.69 10.74 15.40
CA PRO A 165 -14.34 11.99 15.03
C PRO A 165 -13.99 13.10 16.03
N GLY A 166 -13.54 14.25 15.50
CA GLY A 166 -13.22 15.43 16.33
C GLY A 166 -11.83 15.40 16.98
N SER A 167 -10.98 14.39 16.66
CA SER A 167 -9.57 14.43 17.02
C SER A 167 -8.87 15.59 16.29
N ASN A 168 -7.77 16.10 16.84
CA ASN A 168 -6.91 17.09 16.17
C ASN A 168 -5.86 16.46 15.26
N ALA A 169 -6.07 15.19 14.87
CA ALA A 169 -5.12 14.44 14.07
C ALA A 169 -4.80 15.14 12.73
N ARG A 170 -5.84 15.68 12.08
CA ARG A 170 -5.69 16.38 10.79
C ARG A 170 -4.76 17.59 10.90
N GLU A 171 -4.97 18.45 11.90
CA GLU A 171 -4.14 19.64 12.13
C GLU A 171 -2.69 19.26 12.42
N ARG A 172 -2.46 18.26 13.26
CA ARG A 172 -1.12 17.76 13.60
C ARG A 172 -0.39 17.21 12.38
N ILE A 173 -1.08 16.49 11.50
CA ILE A 173 -0.49 15.97 10.25
C ILE A 173 -0.12 17.13 9.31
N VAL A 174 -1.01 18.11 9.12
CA VAL A 174 -0.75 19.30 8.29
C VAL A 174 0.46 20.09 8.83
N ASP A 175 0.53 20.28 10.13
CA ASP A 175 1.65 21.02 10.76
C ASP A 175 2.97 20.27 10.58
N GLU A 176 2.98 18.95 10.73
CA GLU A 176 4.21 18.17 10.51
C GLU A 176 4.62 18.14 9.02
N CYS A 177 3.64 18.10 8.10
CA CYS A 177 3.92 18.25 6.66
C CYS A 177 4.54 19.61 6.34
N ARG A 178 4.04 20.70 6.96
CA ARG A 178 4.61 22.05 6.80
C ARG A 178 6.04 22.11 7.31
N ARG A 179 6.28 21.58 8.51
CA ARG A 179 7.65 21.50 9.07
C ARG A 179 8.59 20.69 8.20
N ALA A 180 8.11 19.62 7.56
CA ALA A 180 8.92 18.84 6.62
C ALA A 180 9.40 19.70 5.43
N LEU A 181 8.55 20.55 4.88
CA LEU A 181 8.91 21.46 3.78
C LEU A 181 9.90 22.54 4.26
N ASP A 182 9.65 23.13 5.44
CA ASP A 182 10.45 24.25 5.96
C ASP A 182 11.84 23.82 6.44
N GLU A 183 11.96 22.63 7.01
CA GLU A 183 13.18 22.21 7.75
C GLU A 183 14.01 21.15 7.00
N ASP A 184 13.40 20.27 6.16
CA ASP A 184 14.11 19.12 5.57
C ASP A 184 14.66 19.41 4.16
N GLY A 185 14.24 20.50 3.53
CA GLY A 185 14.55 20.79 2.14
C GLY A 185 13.89 19.82 1.16
N SER A 186 12.73 19.30 1.51
CA SER A 186 11.88 18.51 0.63
C SER A 186 10.92 19.42 -0.15
N ASP A 187 10.51 18.99 -1.34
CA ASP A 187 9.56 19.67 -2.23
C ASP A 187 8.35 18.77 -2.53
N CYS A 188 8.22 17.67 -1.80
CA CYS A 188 7.10 16.72 -1.85
C CYS A 188 6.90 16.03 -0.49
N ILE A 189 5.67 15.68 -0.17
CA ILE A 189 5.31 14.91 1.02
C ILE A 189 4.82 13.52 0.60
N VAL A 190 5.27 12.50 1.30
CA VAL A 190 4.75 11.13 1.24
C VAL A 190 4.01 10.84 2.55
N LEU A 191 2.71 10.51 2.46
CA LEU A 191 1.92 10.15 3.63
C LEU A 191 2.26 8.72 4.07
N GLY A 192 2.82 8.60 5.25
CA GLY A 192 3.39 7.37 5.82
C GLY A 192 2.37 6.46 6.54
N CYS A 193 1.09 6.55 6.21
CA CYS A 193 0.04 5.68 6.75
C CYS A 193 -1.17 5.64 5.81
N ALA A 194 -1.72 4.44 5.58
CA ALA A 194 -2.95 4.28 4.79
C ALA A 194 -4.17 4.98 5.42
N GLY A 195 -4.16 5.17 6.75
CA GLY A 195 -5.21 5.92 7.45
C GLY A 195 -5.25 7.41 7.14
N MET A 196 -4.21 7.96 6.48
CA MET A 196 -4.13 9.37 6.08
C MET A 196 -4.62 9.62 4.64
N THR A 197 -5.04 8.58 3.92
CA THR A 197 -5.33 8.63 2.48
C THR A 197 -6.35 9.71 2.09
N ASP A 198 -7.37 9.96 2.94
CA ASP A 198 -8.41 10.98 2.72
C ASP A 198 -7.92 12.42 2.94
N LEU A 199 -6.70 12.62 3.44
CA LEU A 199 -6.13 13.95 3.71
C LEU A 199 -5.27 14.48 2.56
N CYS A 200 -4.91 13.62 1.59
CA CYS A 200 -3.94 13.92 0.54
C CYS A 200 -4.26 15.21 -0.24
N GLU A 201 -5.47 15.29 -0.82
CA GLU A 201 -5.89 16.47 -1.61
C GLU A 201 -5.96 17.73 -0.76
N HIS A 202 -6.46 17.62 0.48
CA HIS A 202 -6.55 18.73 1.40
C HIS A 202 -5.16 19.30 1.73
N ILE A 203 -4.20 18.44 2.06
CA ILE A 203 -2.84 18.85 2.40
C ILE A 203 -2.15 19.45 1.17
N ALA A 204 -2.29 18.83 0.00
CA ALA A 204 -1.72 19.34 -1.25
C ALA A 204 -2.26 20.75 -1.58
N GLY A 205 -3.57 20.97 -1.41
CA GLY A 205 -4.19 22.29 -1.62
C GLY A 205 -3.72 23.36 -0.64
N LEU A 206 -3.43 22.98 0.62
CA LEU A 206 -2.93 23.91 1.65
C LEU A 206 -1.45 24.25 1.47
N LEU A 207 -0.63 23.29 1.06
CA LEU A 207 0.83 23.44 1.04
C LEU A 207 1.36 23.81 -0.36
N GLY A 208 0.57 23.61 -1.42
CA GLY A 208 0.95 23.96 -2.78
C GLY A 208 2.07 23.09 -3.38
N VAL A 209 2.31 21.90 -2.81
CA VAL A 209 3.31 20.92 -3.27
C VAL A 209 2.65 19.57 -3.53
N PRO A 210 3.30 18.68 -4.30
CA PRO A 210 2.83 17.31 -4.42
C PRO A 210 2.77 16.61 -3.05
N VAL A 211 1.65 15.96 -2.78
CA VAL A 211 1.45 15.07 -1.63
C VAL A 211 1.06 13.71 -2.18
N ILE A 212 1.78 12.68 -1.82
CA ILE A 212 1.59 11.35 -2.37
C ILE A 212 0.89 10.46 -1.33
N ASP A 213 -0.29 9.98 -1.69
CA ASP A 213 -0.98 8.90 -1.02
C ASP A 213 -0.58 7.55 -1.62
N GLY A 214 -0.16 6.63 -0.75
CA GLY A 214 0.32 5.32 -1.20
C GLY A 214 -0.77 4.40 -1.74
N VAL A 215 -2.03 4.56 -1.30
CA VAL A 215 -3.16 3.75 -1.78
C VAL A 215 -3.48 4.11 -3.23
N ALA A 216 -3.61 5.40 -3.52
CA ALA A 216 -3.83 5.89 -4.88
C ALA A 216 -2.65 5.52 -5.79
N ALA A 217 -1.41 5.73 -5.33
CA ALA A 217 -0.19 5.37 -6.03
C ALA A 217 -0.14 3.87 -6.37
N GLY A 218 -0.36 3.00 -5.37
CA GLY A 218 -0.38 1.54 -5.55
C GLY A 218 -1.46 1.09 -6.52
N THR A 219 -2.66 1.66 -6.43
CA THR A 219 -3.77 1.36 -7.34
C THR A 219 -3.39 1.64 -8.78
N LYS A 220 -2.86 2.83 -9.08
CA LYS A 220 -2.46 3.22 -10.44
C LYS A 220 -1.28 2.40 -10.97
N LEU A 221 -0.31 2.08 -10.13
CA LEU A 221 0.80 1.22 -10.53
C LEU A 221 0.33 -0.19 -10.86
N ILE A 222 -0.55 -0.79 -10.06
CA ILE A 222 -1.13 -2.12 -10.37
C ILE A 222 -1.92 -2.08 -11.68
N GLU A 223 -2.77 -1.07 -11.91
CA GLU A 223 -3.47 -0.90 -13.19
C GLU A 223 -2.51 -0.88 -14.37
N SER A 224 -1.42 -0.12 -14.24
CA SER A 224 -0.40 -0.01 -15.28
C SER A 224 0.29 -1.35 -15.54
N LEU A 225 0.72 -2.05 -14.48
CA LEU A 225 1.39 -3.34 -14.58
C LEU A 225 0.48 -4.41 -15.21
N VAL A 226 -0.79 -4.47 -14.82
CA VAL A 226 -1.78 -5.40 -15.38
C VAL A 226 -2.04 -5.08 -16.86
N THR A 227 -2.23 -3.79 -17.20
CA THR A 227 -2.44 -3.35 -18.59
C THR A 227 -1.24 -3.70 -19.49
N LEU A 228 -0.03 -3.58 -18.97
CA LEU A 228 1.20 -3.98 -19.64
C LEU A 228 1.41 -5.51 -19.64
N LYS A 229 0.50 -6.28 -19.05
CA LYS A 229 0.57 -7.75 -18.88
C LYS A 229 1.80 -8.22 -18.13
N LEU A 230 2.34 -7.37 -17.25
CA LEU A 230 3.47 -7.71 -16.38
C LEU A 230 2.96 -8.49 -15.17
N LYS A 231 3.71 -9.52 -14.81
CA LYS A 231 3.42 -10.42 -13.69
C LYS A 231 4.65 -10.51 -12.79
N THR A 232 4.45 -10.89 -11.54
CA THR A 232 5.57 -11.22 -10.67
C THR A 232 6.37 -12.37 -11.27
N SER A 233 7.69 -12.21 -11.38
CA SER A 233 8.58 -13.28 -11.85
C SER A 233 8.43 -14.51 -10.97
N LYS A 234 8.39 -15.68 -11.60
CA LYS A 234 8.40 -16.98 -10.89
C LYS A 234 9.72 -17.72 -11.13
N HIS A 235 10.76 -16.94 -11.43
CA HIS A 235 12.12 -17.43 -11.57
C HIS A 235 13.02 -16.84 -10.46
N GLY A 236 13.81 -17.67 -9.81
CA GLY A 236 14.72 -17.23 -8.74
C GLY A 236 14.01 -16.95 -7.40
N GLU A 237 14.36 -15.84 -6.75
CA GLU A 237 13.94 -15.50 -5.38
C GLU A 237 12.41 -15.46 -5.19
N LEU A 238 11.67 -15.01 -6.19
CA LEU A 238 10.21 -14.88 -6.11
C LEU A 238 9.47 -16.09 -6.73
N ALA A 239 10.16 -17.21 -6.95
CA ALA A 239 9.51 -18.45 -7.33
C ALA A 239 8.49 -18.89 -6.28
N ARG A 240 7.52 -19.71 -6.69
CA ARG A 240 6.53 -20.24 -5.74
C ARG A 240 7.23 -20.98 -4.61
N PRO A 241 6.75 -20.81 -3.36
CA PRO A 241 7.29 -21.57 -2.24
C PRO A 241 7.18 -23.07 -2.49
N LEU A 242 8.19 -23.82 -2.06
CA LEU A 242 8.17 -25.28 -2.19
C LEU A 242 7.04 -25.89 -1.34
N PRO A 243 6.37 -26.94 -1.82
CA PRO A 243 5.39 -27.67 -1.05
C PRO A 243 5.95 -28.10 0.31
N LYS A 244 5.24 -27.78 1.38
CA LYS A 244 5.58 -28.23 2.73
C LYS A 244 4.36 -28.19 3.64
N THR A 245 4.36 -29.09 4.62
CA THR A 245 3.37 -29.14 5.68
C THR A 245 3.65 -28.06 6.70
N MET A 246 2.62 -27.33 7.10
CA MET A 246 2.64 -26.44 8.26
C MET A 246 1.92 -27.11 9.43
N MET A 247 2.31 -26.78 10.66
CA MET A 247 1.79 -27.39 11.89
C MET A 247 1.07 -26.37 12.78
N GLY A 248 0.17 -26.86 13.63
CA GLY A 248 -0.53 -26.05 14.62
C GLY A 248 -1.41 -24.97 13.99
N ALA A 249 -1.36 -23.76 14.53
CA ALA A 249 -2.16 -22.62 14.04
C ALA A 249 -1.88 -22.26 12.57
N LEU A 250 -0.75 -22.70 12.00
CA LEU A 250 -0.38 -22.44 10.62
C LEU A 250 -0.76 -23.58 9.66
N GLU A 251 -1.48 -24.61 10.10
CA GLU A 251 -1.84 -25.77 9.28
C GLU A 251 -2.57 -25.37 7.98
N GLY A 252 -3.39 -24.31 8.03
CA GLY A 252 -4.11 -23.74 6.89
C GLY A 252 -3.20 -23.15 5.79
N PHE A 253 -1.91 -22.95 6.07
CA PHE A 253 -0.90 -22.46 5.11
C PHE A 253 -0.11 -23.60 4.46
N THR A 254 -0.50 -24.86 4.68
CA THR A 254 0.13 -26.02 4.02
C THR A 254 0.01 -25.92 2.51
N LEU A 255 1.15 -25.86 1.83
CA LEU A 255 1.23 -25.87 0.36
C LEU A 255 1.32 -27.30 -0.14
N ARG A 256 0.43 -27.66 -1.04
CA ARG A 256 0.43 -28.96 -1.74
C ARG A 256 0.99 -28.76 -3.15
N GLY A 257 1.77 -29.71 -3.61
CA GLY A 257 2.33 -29.72 -4.97
C GLY A 257 1.26 -29.88 -6.06
#